data_8b2cfff58bcb1157a6cf4c3e3e7da8c6
#
_entry.id   8b2cfff58bcb1157a6cf4c3e3e7da8c6
#
_cell.length_a   1.000
_cell.length_b   1.000
_cell.length_c   1.000
_cell.angle_alpha   90.00
_cell.angle_beta   90.00
_cell.angle_gamma   90.00
#
_symmetry.space_group_name_H-M   'P 1'
#
loop_
_entity.id
_entity.type
_entity.pdbx_description
1 polymer ?
#
loop_
_entity_poly.entity_id
_entity_poly.type
_entity_poly.pdbx_seq_one_letter_code
_entity_poly.pdbx_strand_id
1 'polypeptide(L)'
;AREVPIADIPLPWSKVILQQDYETLLHTQRYLLERWGEHYEVIFSNRVLLELTRKGSSKGGMVQYLARRLGIDAQHIYCVGDNQNDIPMLAVSAIPFAPANCAPEVKQWGARILGACEESCVAQIVDILDHIYA
;
A
#
# COMPACT_ATOMS: atom_id res chain seq x y z
N ALA A 1 -23.50 1.03 10.22
CA ALA A 1 -23.15 -0.34 9.80
C ALA A 1 -24.19 -1.30 10.39
N ARG A 2 -24.53 -2.37 9.69
CA ARG A 2 -25.45 -3.42 10.16
C ARG A 2 -24.61 -4.65 10.51
N GLU A 3 -24.83 -5.19 11.70
CA GLU A 3 -24.24 -6.47 12.09
C GLU A 3 -25.05 -7.61 11.46
N VAL A 4 -24.35 -8.55 10.84
CA VAL A 4 -24.91 -9.76 10.24
C VAL A 4 -23.98 -10.95 10.52
N PRO A 5 -24.50 -12.15 10.71
CA PRO A 5 -23.67 -13.36 10.82
C PRO A 5 -22.82 -13.53 9.55
N ILE A 6 -21.57 -14.00 9.69
CA ILE A 6 -20.65 -14.21 8.56
C ILE A 6 -21.25 -15.12 7.50
N ALA A 7 -22.00 -16.16 7.93
CA ALA A 7 -22.67 -17.09 7.02
C ALA A 7 -23.72 -16.45 6.10
N ASP A 8 -24.27 -15.30 6.50
CA ASP A 8 -25.28 -14.56 5.74
C ASP A 8 -24.69 -13.53 4.77
N ILE A 9 -23.36 -13.38 4.76
CA ILE A 9 -22.68 -12.46 3.85
C ILE A 9 -22.44 -13.16 2.50
N PRO A 10 -23.02 -12.64 1.41
CA PRO A 10 -22.88 -13.31 0.10
C PRO A 10 -21.43 -13.28 -0.41
N LEU A 11 -21.02 -14.37 -1.04
CA LEU A 11 -19.74 -14.48 -1.74
C LEU A 11 -19.85 -13.95 -3.20
N PRO A 12 -18.73 -13.51 -3.82
CA PRO A 12 -17.38 -13.46 -3.27
C PRO A 12 -17.11 -12.18 -2.48
N TRP A 13 -16.23 -12.28 -1.47
CA TRP A 13 -15.76 -11.10 -0.75
C TRP A 13 -14.51 -10.52 -1.44
N SER A 14 -14.51 -9.22 -1.67
CA SER A 14 -13.36 -8.51 -2.25
C SER A 14 -12.29 -8.19 -1.20
N LYS A 15 -12.70 -7.97 0.05
CA LYS A 15 -11.84 -7.59 1.17
C LYS A 15 -12.48 -7.99 2.49
N VAL A 16 -11.64 -8.39 3.44
CA VAL A 16 -12.00 -8.51 4.87
C VAL A 16 -11.20 -7.49 5.65
N ILE A 17 -11.83 -6.76 6.56
CA ILE A 17 -11.18 -5.78 7.43
C ILE A 17 -11.39 -6.22 8.87
N LEU A 18 -10.29 -6.35 9.60
CA LEU A 18 -10.28 -6.61 11.04
C LEU A 18 -9.97 -5.31 11.76
N GLN A 19 -10.79 -4.95 12.74
CA GLN A 19 -10.60 -3.76 13.55
C GLN A 19 -10.38 -4.16 15.01
N GLN A 20 -9.22 -3.81 15.55
CA GLN A 20 -8.84 -4.11 16.93
C GLN A 20 -7.63 -3.25 17.33
N ASP A 21 -7.14 -3.36 18.58
CA ASP A 21 -5.87 -2.77 18.99
C ASP A 21 -4.68 -3.32 18.18
N TYR A 22 -3.61 -2.52 18.12
CA TYR A 22 -2.46 -2.82 17.27
C TYR A 22 -1.77 -4.13 17.60
N GLU A 23 -1.57 -4.43 18.89
CA GLU A 23 -0.86 -5.64 19.32
C GLU A 23 -1.62 -6.90 18.94
N THR A 24 -2.95 -6.91 19.16
CA THR A 24 -3.82 -8.00 18.74
C THR A 24 -3.78 -8.19 17.23
N LEU A 25 -3.84 -7.10 16.45
CA LEU A 25 -3.76 -7.17 15.00
C LEU A 25 -2.38 -7.61 14.50
N LEU A 26 -1.31 -7.25 15.19
CA LEU A 26 0.05 -7.68 14.84
C LEU A 26 0.22 -9.20 15.01
N HIS A 27 -0.30 -9.77 16.10
CA HIS A 27 -0.34 -11.23 16.28
C HIS A 27 -1.19 -11.91 15.21
N THR A 28 -2.35 -11.34 14.91
CA THR A 28 -3.25 -11.85 13.87
C THR A 28 -2.60 -11.81 12.50
N GLN A 29 -1.90 -10.74 12.15
CA GLN A 29 -1.17 -10.61 10.89
C GLN A 29 -0.14 -11.73 10.73
N ARG A 30 0.71 -11.94 11.76
CA ARG A 30 1.73 -13.02 11.73
C ARG A 30 1.08 -14.39 11.52
N TYR A 31 0.05 -14.70 12.31
CA TYR A 31 -0.69 -15.95 12.21
C TYR A 31 -1.26 -16.19 10.80
N LEU A 32 -1.85 -15.15 10.18
CA LEU A 32 -2.44 -15.24 8.86
C LEU A 32 -1.37 -15.37 7.76
N LEU A 33 -0.26 -14.61 7.87
CA LEU A 33 0.83 -14.67 6.90
C LEU A 33 1.54 -16.02 6.91
N GLU A 34 1.78 -16.61 8.09
CA GLU A 34 2.40 -17.93 8.23
C GLU A 34 1.59 -19.04 7.56
N ARG A 35 0.25 -18.95 7.58
CA ARG A 35 -0.63 -20.00 7.08
C ARG A 35 -1.14 -19.78 5.66
N TRP A 36 -1.37 -18.54 5.29
CA TRP A 36 -2.04 -18.20 4.03
C TRP A 36 -1.38 -17.04 3.27
N GLY A 37 -0.17 -16.63 3.64
CA GLY A 37 0.55 -15.53 2.98
C GLY A 37 0.87 -15.78 1.51
N GLU A 38 0.82 -17.04 1.04
CA GLU A 38 0.91 -17.36 -0.39
C GLU A 38 -0.37 -17.03 -1.17
N HIS A 39 -1.52 -16.98 -0.48
CA HIS A 39 -2.84 -16.79 -1.07
C HIS A 39 -3.41 -15.39 -0.85
N TYR A 40 -3.01 -14.74 0.25
CA TYR A 40 -3.57 -13.46 0.66
C TYR A 40 -2.49 -12.43 0.98
N GLU A 41 -2.82 -11.17 0.69
CA GLU A 41 -2.15 -10.02 1.28
C GLU A 41 -2.80 -9.75 2.64
N VAL A 42 -1.99 -9.50 3.68
CA VAL A 42 -2.43 -9.17 5.03
C VAL A 42 -1.69 -7.91 5.46
N ILE A 43 -2.31 -6.76 5.27
CA ILE A 43 -1.63 -5.45 5.30
C ILE A 43 -2.37 -4.50 6.23
N PHE A 44 -1.62 -3.80 7.09
CA PHE A 44 -2.16 -2.69 7.87
C PHE A 44 -2.48 -1.49 6.97
N SER A 45 -3.72 -1.01 6.99
CA SER A 45 -4.10 0.29 6.41
C SER A 45 -3.94 1.43 7.42
N ASN A 46 -4.02 1.12 8.69
CA ASN A 46 -3.60 1.97 9.83
C ASN A 46 -3.40 1.09 11.06
N ARG A 47 -3.03 1.70 12.22
CA ARG A 47 -2.72 0.95 13.44
C ARG A 47 -3.87 0.12 14.04
N VAL A 48 -5.10 0.39 13.66
CA VAL A 48 -6.30 -0.30 14.18
C VAL A 48 -7.08 -1.05 13.10
N LEU A 49 -6.58 -1.11 11.87
CA LEU A 49 -7.22 -1.78 10.75
C LEU A 49 -6.22 -2.69 10.02
N LEU A 50 -6.50 -3.98 10.02
CA LEU A 50 -5.79 -5.00 9.25
C LEU A 50 -6.68 -5.48 8.12
N GLU A 51 -6.18 -5.42 6.90
CA GLU A 51 -6.91 -5.77 5.67
C GLU A 51 -6.39 -7.08 5.10
N LEU A 52 -7.32 -7.98 4.74
CA LEU A 52 -7.05 -9.19 3.97
C LEU A 52 -7.63 -9.01 2.57
N THR A 53 -6.81 -9.24 1.57
CA THR A 53 -7.21 -9.27 0.15
C THR A 53 -6.55 -10.45 -0.55
N ARG A 54 -7.01 -10.79 -1.74
CA ARG A 54 -6.36 -11.81 -2.57
C ARG A 54 -4.89 -11.42 -2.85
N LYS A 55 -4.01 -12.41 -2.93
CA LYS A 55 -2.62 -12.21 -3.32
C LYS A 55 -2.50 -11.44 -4.63
N GLY A 56 -1.64 -10.42 -4.67
CA GLY A 56 -1.51 -9.49 -5.78
C GLY A 56 -2.54 -8.35 -5.80
N SER A 57 -3.56 -8.37 -4.94
CA SER A 57 -4.53 -7.27 -4.82
C SER A 57 -4.08 -6.18 -3.83
N SER A 58 -2.78 -5.88 -3.82
CA SER A 58 -2.18 -4.74 -3.14
C SER A 58 -2.11 -3.52 -4.07
N LYS A 59 -1.83 -2.34 -3.52
CA LYS A 59 -1.60 -1.12 -4.33
C LYS A 59 -0.49 -1.35 -5.37
N GLY A 60 0.62 -2.00 -4.99
CA GLY A 60 1.70 -2.33 -5.92
C GLY A 60 1.32 -3.34 -6.98
N GLY A 61 0.57 -4.39 -6.61
CA GLY A 61 0.06 -5.36 -7.56
C GLY A 61 -0.84 -4.73 -8.62
N MET A 62 -1.67 -3.76 -8.23
CA MET A 62 -2.55 -3.05 -9.17
C MET A 62 -1.78 -2.07 -10.07
N VAL A 63 -0.76 -1.38 -9.55
CA VAL A 63 0.14 -0.54 -10.37
C VAL A 63 0.84 -1.40 -11.43
N GLN A 64 1.40 -2.53 -11.07
CA GLN A 64 2.03 -3.45 -12.02
C GLN A 64 1.05 -3.99 -13.06
N TYR A 65 -0.17 -4.35 -12.64
CA TYR A 65 -1.22 -4.79 -13.55
C TYR A 65 -1.55 -3.70 -14.57
N LEU A 66 -1.74 -2.46 -14.13
CA LEU A 66 -2.05 -1.32 -14.99
C LEU A 66 -0.89 -1.02 -15.95
N ALA A 67 0.34 -0.98 -15.44
CA ALA A 67 1.53 -0.73 -16.26
C ALA A 67 1.66 -1.76 -17.40
N ARG A 68 1.53 -3.06 -17.09
CA ARG A 68 1.54 -4.11 -18.12
C ARG A 68 0.43 -3.92 -19.16
N ARG A 69 -0.78 -3.54 -18.71
CA ARG A 69 -1.92 -3.33 -19.62
C ARG A 69 -1.72 -2.13 -20.55
N LEU A 70 -1.00 -1.11 -20.09
CA LEU A 70 -0.71 0.11 -20.85
C LEU A 70 0.63 0.04 -21.59
N GLY A 71 1.41 -1.02 -21.45
CA GLY A 71 2.74 -1.15 -22.06
C GLY A 71 3.77 -0.17 -21.46
N ILE A 72 3.63 0.20 -20.18
CA ILE A 72 4.54 1.10 -19.49
C ILE A 72 5.67 0.28 -18.86
N ASP A 73 6.92 0.62 -19.18
CA ASP A 73 8.10 0.01 -18.58
C ASP A 73 8.26 0.40 -17.11
N ALA A 74 8.79 -0.52 -16.29
CA ALA A 74 8.97 -0.32 -14.86
C ALA A 74 9.80 0.93 -14.51
N GLN A 75 10.75 1.30 -15.37
CA GLN A 75 11.58 2.50 -15.21
C GLN A 75 10.82 3.82 -15.33
N HIS A 76 9.57 3.80 -15.80
CA HIS A 76 8.68 4.96 -15.93
C HIS A 76 7.51 4.92 -14.96
N ILE A 77 7.59 4.08 -13.92
CA ILE A 77 6.60 4.03 -12.84
C ILE A 77 7.12 4.86 -11.66
N TYR A 78 6.39 5.89 -11.28
CA TYR A 78 6.71 6.74 -10.14
C TYR A 78 5.55 6.72 -9.15
N CYS A 79 5.85 6.43 -7.89
CA CYS A 79 4.83 6.29 -6.87
C CYS A 79 5.16 7.17 -5.66
N VAL A 80 4.12 7.66 -5.02
CA VAL A 80 4.21 8.35 -3.74
C VAL A 80 3.27 7.69 -2.75
N GLY A 81 3.73 7.52 -1.51
CA GLY A 81 2.94 6.89 -0.46
C GLY A 81 3.38 7.34 0.92
N ASP A 82 2.47 7.31 1.88
CA ASP A 82 2.68 7.81 3.24
C ASP A 82 2.52 6.74 4.33
N ASN A 83 2.02 5.55 4.00
CA ASN A 83 1.68 4.54 5.00
C ASN A 83 2.15 3.12 4.59
N GLN A 84 2.07 2.17 5.51
CA GLN A 84 2.52 0.78 5.32
C GLN A 84 1.90 0.10 4.10
N ASN A 85 0.61 0.35 3.84
CA ASN A 85 -0.09 -0.22 2.69
C ASN A 85 0.37 0.35 1.33
N ASP A 86 1.21 1.39 1.33
CA ASP A 86 1.84 1.95 0.14
C ASP A 86 3.19 1.29 -0.17
N ILE A 87 3.83 0.64 0.81
CA ILE A 87 5.14 0.01 0.62
C ILE A 87 5.17 -0.93 -0.60
N PRO A 88 4.17 -1.80 -0.84
CA PRO A 88 4.14 -2.61 -2.06
C PRO A 88 4.10 -1.78 -3.36
N MET A 89 3.50 -0.59 -3.33
CA MET A 89 3.46 0.33 -4.46
C MET A 89 4.79 1.08 -4.63
N LEU A 90 5.39 1.52 -3.54
CA LEU A 90 6.73 2.11 -3.55
C LEU A 90 7.78 1.13 -4.07
N ALA A 91 7.65 -0.16 -3.75
CA ALA A 91 8.57 -1.22 -4.18
C ALA A 91 8.57 -1.46 -5.69
N VAL A 92 7.53 -1.08 -6.41
CA VAL A 92 7.47 -1.21 -7.89
C VAL A 92 7.78 0.09 -8.61
N SER A 93 8.12 1.14 -7.88
CA SER A 93 8.45 2.47 -8.40
C SER A 93 9.92 2.56 -8.80
N ALA A 94 10.20 3.19 -9.93
CA ALA A 94 11.58 3.52 -10.36
C ALA A 94 12.23 4.51 -9.37
N ILE A 95 11.46 5.49 -8.90
CA ILE A 95 11.83 6.39 -7.82
C ILE A 95 10.66 6.44 -6.85
N PRO A 96 10.76 5.78 -5.69
CA PRO A 96 9.72 5.84 -4.66
C PRO A 96 9.81 7.15 -3.88
N PHE A 97 8.70 7.86 -3.75
CA PHE A 97 8.62 9.12 -3.01
C PHE A 97 7.73 9.00 -1.77
N ALA A 98 8.01 9.79 -0.76
CA ALA A 98 7.14 9.91 0.41
C ALA A 98 7.18 11.34 0.98
N PRO A 99 6.07 11.82 1.57
CA PRO A 99 6.06 13.10 2.26
C PRO A 99 6.82 13.03 3.60
N ALA A 100 7.31 14.15 4.10
CA ALA A 100 8.06 14.23 5.37
C ALA A 100 7.25 13.71 6.57
N ASN A 101 5.92 13.86 6.53
CA ASN A 101 4.99 13.39 7.56
C ASN A 101 4.48 11.95 7.34
N CYS A 102 5.15 11.14 6.50
CA CYS A 102 4.82 9.73 6.31
C CYS A 102 5.10 8.89 7.57
N ALA A 103 4.52 7.69 7.62
CA ALA A 103 4.72 6.73 8.69
C ALA A 103 6.20 6.33 8.84
N PRO A 104 6.66 6.03 10.08
CA PRO A 104 8.04 5.63 10.33
C PRO A 104 8.50 4.44 9.49
N GLU A 105 7.63 3.50 9.23
CA GLU A 105 7.89 2.29 8.43
C GLU A 105 8.24 2.64 6.98
N VAL A 106 7.61 3.68 6.40
CA VAL A 106 7.91 4.18 5.05
C VAL A 106 9.28 4.84 5.01
N LYS A 107 9.63 5.62 6.06
CA LYS A 107 10.97 6.22 6.20
C LYS A 107 12.05 5.15 6.29
N GLN A 108 11.84 4.13 7.12
CA GLN A 108 12.78 3.00 7.29
C GLN A 108 12.92 2.17 6.02
N TRP A 109 11.87 2.08 5.22
CA TRP A 109 11.89 1.34 3.97
C TRP A 109 12.79 2.01 2.91
N GLY A 110 12.99 3.33 2.96
CA GLY A 110 13.97 4.04 2.13
C GLY A 110 13.40 4.81 0.95
N ALA A 111 12.15 5.26 1.02
CA ALA A 111 11.58 6.18 0.04
C ALA A 111 12.31 7.54 0.06
N ARG A 112 12.36 8.23 -1.08
CA ARG A 112 12.87 9.60 -1.19
C ARG A 112 11.91 10.56 -0.52
N ILE A 113 12.33 11.11 0.61
CA ILE A 113 11.52 12.03 1.40
C ILE A 113 11.55 13.43 0.79
N LEU A 114 10.36 14.00 0.61
CA LEU A 114 10.14 15.37 0.14
C LEU A 114 9.46 16.20 1.23
N GLY A 115 9.00 17.40 0.90
CA GLY A 115 8.20 18.22 1.81
C GLY A 115 6.94 17.50 2.32
N ALA A 116 6.36 18.00 3.40
CA ALA A 116 5.11 17.46 3.93
C ALA A 116 3.95 17.58 2.92
N CYS A 117 2.85 16.86 3.15
CA CYS A 117 1.67 16.94 2.27
C CYS A 117 1.18 18.39 2.12
N GLU A 118 1.18 19.16 3.21
CA GLU A 118 0.80 20.58 3.25
C GLU A 118 1.76 21.48 2.47
N GLU A 119 2.97 21.02 2.22
CA GLU A 119 4.02 21.72 1.44
C GLU A 119 4.04 21.30 -0.03
N SER A 120 2.93 20.75 -0.52
CA SER A 120 2.76 20.35 -1.93
C SER A 120 3.81 19.36 -2.42
N CYS A 121 4.08 18.28 -1.64
CA CYS A 121 5.08 17.28 -2.00
C CYS A 121 4.86 16.68 -3.41
N VAL A 122 3.62 16.58 -3.88
CA VAL A 122 3.33 16.09 -5.24
C VAL A 122 3.83 17.06 -6.31
N ALA A 123 3.72 18.39 -6.11
CA ALA A 123 4.29 19.36 -7.03
C ALA A 123 5.83 19.23 -7.11
N GLN A 124 6.49 19.02 -5.98
CA GLN A 124 7.95 18.77 -5.94
C GLN A 124 8.33 17.50 -6.72
N ILE A 125 7.48 16.46 -6.72
CA ILE A 125 7.69 15.26 -7.54
C ILE A 125 7.62 15.62 -9.03
N VAL A 126 6.61 16.38 -9.44
CA VAL A 126 6.44 16.81 -10.84
C VAL A 126 7.67 17.60 -11.29
N ASP A 127 8.14 18.57 -10.50
CA ASP A 127 9.35 19.35 -10.80
C ASP A 127 10.60 18.46 -10.97
N ILE A 128 10.75 17.42 -10.12
CA ILE A 128 11.83 16.46 -10.23
C ILE A 128 11.74 15.64 -11.53
N LEU A 129 10.55 15.19 -11.87
CA LEU A 129 10.32 14.37 -13.06
C LEU A 129 10.48 15.20 -14.33
N ASP A 130 10.04 16.44 -14.35
CA ASP A 130 10.23 17.34 -15.48
C ASP A 130 11.73 17.52 -15.80
N HIS A 131 12.58 17.62 -14.78
CA HIS A 131 14.05 17.68 -14.96
C HIS A 131 14.65 16.36 -15.47
N ILE A 132 14.01 15.22 -15.22
CA ILE A 132 14.49 13.91 -15.73
C ILE A 132 14.12 13.74 -17.21
N TYR A 133 13.00 14.32 -17.65
CA TYR A 133 12.47 14.15 -19.00
C TYR A 133 12.67 15.35 -19.93
N ALA A 134 13.24 16.47 -19.43
CA ALA A 134 13.64 17.63 -20.24
C ALA A 134 14.94 17.34 -21.00
#